data_050a6c9ac5206162cd2f43787a7d8ea5
#
_entry.id   050a6c9ac5206162cd2f43787a7d8ea5
#
_cell.length_a   1.000
_cell.length_b   1.000
_cell.length_c   1.000
_cell.angle_alpha   90.00
_cell.angle_beta   90.00
_cell.angle_gamma   90.00
#
_symmetry.space_group_name_H-M   'P 1'
#
loop_
_entity.id
_entity.type
_entity.pdbx_description
1 polymer ?
#
loop_
_entity_poly.entity_id
_entity_poly.type
_entity_poly.pdbx_seq_one_letter_code
_entity_poly.pdbx_strand_id
1 'polypeptide(L)'
;MQRTEQSVGIIVGTFAPNIYIFDHYMSREELKMGVVSYVKEEIQVIRERDPAIKSNMEVFLYPSFKAILHYRVAHKLYKKGHYVMARWISQRAVRKTGIEIHPGATIGKGLFIDHGSGVIIGETAELGDNITLYQGVTLGGTGKEQGKRHPTLGDNVMVSAGAKVLGSFKIGENSKIGAGSVVLKEVPANCTVVGVPGRIVKQDGAKIHVWI
;
A
#
# COMPACT_ATOMS: atom_id res chain seq x y z
N MET A 1 28.91 -21.85 -41.90
CA MET A 1 29.08 -21.17 -40.60
C MET A 1 28.48 -19.78 -40.76
N GLN A 2 27.16 -19.66 -40.62
CA GLN A 2 26.44 -18.40 -40.77
C GLN A 2 25.97 -17.95 -39.37
N ARG A 3 26.44 -16.79 -38.95
CA ARG A 3 25.95 -16.06 -37.76
C ARG A 3 24.73 -15.27 -38.20
N THR A 4 23.58 -15.56 -37.57
CA THR A 4 22.38 -14.74 -37.64
C THR A 4 22.48 -13.65 -36.57
N GLU A 5 22.69 -12.42 -36.97
CA GLU A 5 22.52 -11.24 -36.11
C GLU A 5 21.02 -10.99 -35.92
N GLN A 6 20.56 -11.08 -34.68
CA GLN A 6 19.25 -10.57 -34.31
C GLN A 6 19.37 -9.09 -34.01
N SER A 7 18.82 -8.28 -34.89
CA SER A 7 18.66 -6.84 -34.72
C SER A 7 17.62 -6.54 -33.66
N VAL A 8 18.06 -5.92 -32.55
CA VAL A 8 17.17 -5.33 -31.53
C VAL A 8 16.61 -4.01 -32.08
N GLY A 9 15.41 -4.05 -32.61
CA GLY A 9 14.70 -2.85 -33.04
C GLY A 9 14.20 -2.06 -31.82
N ILE A 10 14.83 -0.92 -31.55
CA ILE A 10 14.33 0.06 -30.58
C ILE A 10 13.16 0.80 -31.24
N ILE A 11 11.93 0.44 -30.87
CA ILE A 11 10.74 1.20 -31.27
C ILE A 11 10.58 2.36 -30.30
N VAL A 12 11.02 3.55 -30.70
CA VAL A 12 10.63 4.82 -30.07
C VAL A 12 9.27 5.20 -30.64
N GLY A 13 8.22 4.68 -30.04
CA GLY A 13 6.84 5.03 -30.38
C GLY A 13 6.25 6.00 -29.35
N THR A 14 5.65 7.06 -29.83
CA THR A 14 4.92 8.09 -29.09
C THR A 14 3.86 7.47 -28.16
N PHE A 15 3.94 7.78 -26.86
CA PHE A 15 3.05 7.24 -25.82
C PHE A 15 1.64 7.84 -25.90
N ALA A 16 0.76 7.25 -26.69
CA ALA A 16 -0.67 7.28 -26.43
C ALA A 16 -1.01 6.16 -25.44
N PRO A 17 -1.92 6.36 -24.44
CA PRO A 17 -2.27 5.31 -23.49
C PRO A 17 -3.14 4.26 -24.19
N ASN A 18 -2.51 3.25 -24.76
CA ASN A 18 -3.22 2.17 -25.43
C ASN A 18 -3.85 1.23 -24.40
N ILE A 19 -5.17 1.27 -24.29
CA ILE A 19 -6.05 0.31 -23.61
C ILE A 19 -5.75 -1.13 -24.04
N TYR A 20 -5.28 -1.33 -25.26
CA TYR A 20 -4.94 -2.63 -25.85
C TYR A 20 -3.83 -3.43 -25.14
N ILE A 21 -2.95 -2.79 -24.36
CA ILE A 21 -1.90 -3.49 -23.62
C ILE A 21 -2.49 -4.35 -22.49
N PHE A 22 -3.60 -3.93 -21.89
CA PHE A 22 -4.25 -4.65 -20.81
C PHE A 22 -5.01 -5.90 -21.26
N ASP A 23 -5.59 -5.87 -22.46
CA ASP A 23 -6.37 -7.00 -23.02
C ASP A 23 -5.50 -8.26 -23.27
N HIS A 24 -4.18 -8.11 -23.37
CA HIS A 24 -3.23 -9.22 -23.52
C HIS A 24 -2.90 -9.93 -22.18
N TYR A 25 -3.02 -9.24 -21.06
CA TYR A 25 -2.58 -9.74 -19.74
C TYR A 25 -3.72 -10.10 -18.78
N MET A 26 -4.91 -9.54 -19.02
CA MET A 26 -6.12 -9.78 -18.21
C MET A 26 -7.36 -9.69 -19.10
N SER A 27 -8.34 -10.59 -18.91
CA SER A 27 -9.61 -10.45 -19.61
C SER A 27 -10.34 -9.17 -19.16
N ARG A 28 -11.10 -8.58 -20.08
CA ARG A 28 -11.93 -7.38 -19.78
C ARG A 28 -12.95 -7.65 -18.67
N GLU A 29 -13.45 -8.87 -18.57
CA GLU A 29 -14.42 -9.28 -17.54
C GLU A 29 -13.77 -9.40 -16.16
N GLU A 30 -12.58 -10.02 -16.06
CA GLU A 30 -11.81 -10.07 -14.81
C GLU A 30 -11.43 -8.68 -14.29
N LEU A 31 -11.09 -7.77 -15.20
CA LEU A 31 -10.77 -6.39 -14.84
C LEU A 31 -12.04 -5.65 -14.36
N LYS A 32 -13.16 -5.77 -15.07
CA LYS A 32 -14.42 -5.12 -14.71
C LYS A 32 -14.98 -5.62 -13.39
N MET A 33 -15.06 -6.94 -13.16
CA MET A 33 -15.52 -7.51 -11.89
C MET A 33 -14.68 -7.05 -10.72
N GLY A 34 -13.35 -7.08 -10.87
CA GLY A 34 -12.44 -6.60 -9.83
C GLY A 34 -12.59 -5.12 -9.52
N VAL A 35 -12.81 -4.28 -10.54
CA VAL A 35 -13.02 -2.84 -10.36
C VAL A 35 -14.36 -2.54 -9.70
N VAL A 36 -15.45 -3.18 -10.12
CA VAL A 36 -16.78 -2.94 -9.53
C VAL A 36 -16.81 -3.35 -8.07
N SER A 37 -16.26 -4.52 -7.73
CA SER A 37 -16.16 -4.98 -6.35
C SER A 37 -15.34 -4.00 -5.50
N TYR A 38 -14.20 -3.56 -6.01
CA TYR A 38 -13.34 -2.60 -5.34
C TYR A 38 -14.03 -1.24 -5.12
N VAL A 39 -14.72 -0.71 -6.14
CA VAL A 39 -15.44 0.57 -6.00
C VAL A 39 -16.49 0.51 -4.90
N LYS A 40 -17.25 -0.59 -4.81
CA LYS A 40 -18.25 -0.78 -3.75
C LYS A 40 -17.62 -0.84 -2.36
N GLU A 41 -16.54 -1.61 -2.22
CA GLU A 41 -15.77 -1.71 -0.97
C GLU A 41 -15.24 -0.33 -0.53
N GLU A 42 -14.63 0.40 -1.44
CA GLU A 42 -14.01 1.70 -1.14
C GLU A 42 -15.02 2.77 -0.75
N ILE A 43 -16.19 2.82 -1.42
CA ILE A 43 -17.28 3.70 -1.04
C ILE A 43 -17.70 3.44 0.41
N GLN A 44 -17.85 2.17 0.77
CA GLN A 44 -18.23 1.78 2.13
C GLN A 44 -17.14 2.18 3.14
N VAL A 45 -15.89 1.82 2.89
CA VAL A 45 -14.75 2.10 3.76
C VAL A 45 -14.58 3.59 4.03
N ILE A 46 -14.63 4.43 2.98
CA ILE A 46 -14.48 5.88 3.13
C ILE A 46 -15.65 6.47 3.90
N ARG A 47 -16.89 6.07 3.60
CA ARG A 47 -18.08 6.55 4.33
C ARG A 47 -18.08 6.21 5.82
N GLU A 48 -17.56 5.05 6.19
CA GLU A 48 -17.48 4.63 7.58
C GLU A 48 -16.38 5.36 8.36
N ARG A 49 -15.33 5.83 7.68
CA ARG A 49 -14.12 6.34 8.35
C ARG A 49 -13.85 7.82 8.15
N ASP A 50 -14.37 8.41 7.09
CA ASP A 50 -14.21 9.85 6.84
C ASP A 50 -15.54 10.59 7.06
N PRO A 51 -15.67 11.32 8.19
CA PRO A 51 -16.89 12.11 8.47
C PRO A 51 -17.05 13.32 7.53
N ALA A 52 -16.02 13.68 6.77
CA ALA A 52 -16.05 14.84 5.86
C ALA A 52 -16.79 14.55 4.56
N ILE A 53 -16.93 13.28 4.16
CA ILE A 53 -17.56 12.91 2.89
C ILE A 53 -19.05 13.29 2.85
N LYS A 54 -19.47 13.96 1.79
CA LYS A 54 -20.87 14.39 1.58
C LYS A 54 -21.57 13.59 0.48
N SER A 55 -20.82 13.03 -0.47
CA SER A 55 -21.36 12.30 -1.63
C SER A 55 -20.47 11.11 -2.02
N ASN A 56 -21.10 10.01 -2.44
CA ASN A 56 -20.38 8.85 -2.98
C ASN A 56 -19.47 9.20 -4.18
N MET A 57 -19.81 10.26 -4.90
CA MET A 57 -18.99 10.72 -6.03
C MET A 57 -17.64 11.31 -5.62
N GLU A 58 -17.54 11.81 -4.38
CA GLU A 58 -16.27 12.34 -3.85
C GLU A 58 -15.20 11.24 -3.72
N VAL A 59 -15.58 9.98 -3.53
CA VAL A 59 -14.66 8.84 -3.46
C VAL A 59 -13.71 8.80 -4.66
N PHE A 60 -14.21 9.14 -5.86
CA PHE A 60 -13.39 9.16 -7.08
C PHE A 60 -12.33 10.28 -7.09
N LEU A 61 -12.45 11.25 -6.19
CA LEU A 61 -11.47 12.34 -6.03
C LEU A 61 -10.37 11.97 -5.05
N TYR A 62 -10.59 11.00 -4.15
CA TYR A 62 -9.59 10.59 -3.15
C TYR A 62 -8.33 10.02 -3.83
N PRO A 63 -7.13 10.53 -3.46
CA PRO A 63 -5.88 9.97 -3.96
C PRO A 63 -5.73 8.48 -3.64
N SER A 64 -6.16 8.06 -2.43
CA SER A 64 -6.14 6.67 -1.98
C SER A 64 -6.93 5.75 -2.90
N PHE A 65 -8.15 6.13 -3.28
CA PHE A 65 -8.96 5.36 -4.24
C PHE A 65 -8.18 5.04 -5.52
N LYS A 66 -7.55 6.07 -6.10
CA LYS A 66 -6.77 5.91 -7.34
C LYS A 66 -5.52 5.07 -7.11
N ALA A 67 -4.82 5.27 -6.01
CA ALA A 67 -3.59 4.53 -5.69
C ALA A 67 -3.86 3.04 -5.49
N ILE A 68 -4.90 2.69 -4.70
CA ILE A 68 -5.23 1.29 -4.41
C ILE A 68 -5.78 0.60 -5.67
N LEU A 69 -6.58 1.28 -6.50
CA LEU A 69 -7.05 0.74 -7.77
C LEU A 69 -5.87 0.37 -8.69
N HIS A 70 -4.89 1.27 -8.84
CA HIS A 70 -3.68 0.99 -9.61
C HIS A 70 -2.88 -0.17 -8.99
N TYR A 71 -2.76 -0.21 -7.66
CA TYR A 71 -2.10 -1.30 -6.95
C TYR A 71 -2.77 -2.64 -7.23
N ARG A 72 -4.09 -2.77 -7.13
CA ARG A 72 -4.81 -4.03 -7.38
C ARG A 72 -4.52 -4.58 -8.80
N VAL A 73 -4.46 -3.70 -9.80
CA VAL A 73 -4.08 -4.09 -11.17
C VAL A 73 -2.61 -4.48 -11.26
N ALA A 74 -1.73 -3.65 -10.71
CA ALA A 74 -0.28 -3.89 -10.71
C ALA A 74 0.09 -5.19 -9.97
N HIS A 75 -0.56 -5.48 -8.84
CA HIS A 75 -0.35 -6.70 -8.07
C HIS A 75 -0.73 -7.96 -8.85
N LYS A 76 -1.87 -7.95 -9.56
CA LYS A 76 -2.25 -9.08 -10.43
C LYS A 76 -1.21 -9.36 -11.52
N LEU A 77 -0.67 -8.30 -12.15
CA LEU A 77 0.39 -8.43 -13.15
C LEU A 77 1.70 -8.93 -12.52
N TYR A 78 2.04 -8.43 -11.34
CA TYR A 78 3.22 -8.86 -10.59
C TYR A 78 3.13 -10.36 -10.27
N LYS A 79 1.99 -10.84 -9.80
CA LYS A 79 1.72 -12.28 -9.53
C LYS A 79 1.81 -13.16 -10.77
N LYS A 80 1.55 -12.61 -11.95
CA LYS A 80 1.71 -13.29 -13.26
C LYS A 80 3.13 -13.17 -13.83
N GLY A 81 4.10 -12.56 -13.11
CA GLY A 81 5.49 -12.40 -13.55
C GLY A 81 5.75 -11.18 -14.46
N HIS A 82 4.76 -10.34 -14.71
CA HIS A 82 4.90 -9.14 -15.56
C HIS A 82 5.46 -7.94 -14.76
N TYR A 83 6.65 -8.09 -14.20
CA TYR A 83 7.24 -7.15 -13.24
C TYR A 83 7.42 -5.73 -13.78
N VAL A 84 7.89 -5.59 -15.02
CA VAL A 84 8.12 -4.27 -15.63
C VAL A 84 6.80 -3.50 -15.78
N MET A 85 5.75 -4.16 -16.28
CA MET A 85 4.43 -3.56 -16.45
C MET A 85 3.79 -3.22 -15.09
N ALA A 86 3.89 -4.13 -14.13
CA ALA A 86 3.41 -3.89 -12.76
C ALA A 86 4.10 -2.66 -12.13
N ARG A 87 5.42 -2.54 -12.30
CA ARG A 87 6.19 -1.41 -11.79
C ARG A 87 5.84 -0.11 -12.51
N TRP A 88 5.63 -0.14 -13.82
CA TRP A 88 5.20 1.02 -14.60
C TRP A 88 3.86 1.59 -14.11
N ILE A 89 2.87 0.71 -13.83
CA ILE A 89 1.57 1.10 -13.29
C ILE A 89 1.72 1.71 -11.89
N SER A 90 2.52 1.08 -11.01
CA SER A 90 2.82 1.58 -9.67
C SER A 90 3.44 2.99 -9.74
N GLN A 91 4.46 3.21 -10.57
CA GLN A 91 5.09 4.53 -10.72
C GLN A 91 4.16 5.58 -11.32
N ARG A 92 3.21 5.18 -12.18
CA ARG A 92 2.17 6.08 -12.67
C ARG A 92 1.22 6.50 -11.54
N ALA A 93 0.87 5.59 -10.62
CA ALA A 93 0.07 5.91 -9.45
C ALA A 93 0.78 6.93 -8.54
N VAL A 94 2.06 6.72 -8.24
CA VAL A 94 2.88 7.66 -7.44
C VAL A 94 2.81 9.08 -7.99
N ARG A 95 3.05 9.25 -9.30
CA ARG A 95 3.01 10.57 -9.95
C ARG A 95 1.65 11.26 -9.87
N LYS A 96 0.55 10.49 -9.79
CA LYS A 96 -0.81 11.03 -9.74
C LYS A 96 -1.33 11.28 -8.33
N THR A 97 -0.82 10.55 -7.35
CA THR A 97 -1.44 10.48 -6.01
C THR A 97 -0.48 10.83 -4.88
N GLY A 98 0.82 10.81 -5.13
CA GLY A 98 1.85 10.92 -4.08
C GLY A 98 1.94 9.69 -3.17
N ILE A 99 1.23 8.59 -3.49
CA ILE A 99 1.19 7.35 -2.71
C ILE A 99 1.96 6.27 -3.46
N GLU A 100 2.97 5.69 -2.83
CA GLU A 100 3.74 4.57 -3.37
C GLU A 100 3.32 3.26 -2.73
N ILE A 101 2.76 2.35 -3.54
CA ILE A 101 2.50 0.97 -3.15
C ILE A 101 3.27 0.07 -4.11
N HIS A 102 4.22 -0.71 -3.56
CA HIS A 102 4.94 -1.67 -4.39
C HIS A 102 4.00 -2.79 -4.84
N PRO A 103 4.01 -3.21 -6.11
CA PRO A 103 3.09 -4.22 -6.62
C PRO A 103 3.28 -5.61 -5.98
N GLY A 104 4.42 -5.88 -5.35
CA GLY A 104 4.68 -7.10 -4.60
C GLY A 104 4.05 -7.14 -3.20
N ALA A 105 3.66 -6.01 -2.62
CA ALA A 105 3.00 -5.97 -1.32
C ALA A 105 1.71 -6.80 -1.31
N THR A 106 1.38 -7.39 -0.16
CA THR A 106 0.12 -8.11 0.04
C THR A 106 -0.80 -7.27 0.93
N ILE A 107 -2.00 -6.96 0.46
CA ILE A 107 -2.93 -6.07 1.17
C ILE A 107 -4.31 -6.71 1.20
N GLY A 108 -4.86 -6.87 2.40
CA GLY A 108 -6.19 -7.37 2.68
C GLY A 108 -7.31 -6.42 2.21
N LYS A 109 -8.47 -6.52 2.84
CA LYS A 109 -9.65 -5.69 2.55
C LYS A 109 -9.68 -4.46 3.45
N GLY A 110 -10.42 -3.43 3.02
CA GLY A 110 -10.70 -2.27 3.86
C GLY A 110 -9.48 -1.41 4.20
N LEU A 111 -8.46 -1.37 3.34
CA LEU A 111 -7.36 -0.42 3.50
C LEU A 111 -7.87 1.00 3.29
N PHE A 112 -7.77 1.84 4.31
CA PHE A 112 -8.06 3.28 4.24
C PHE A 112 -6.77 4.09 4.36
N ILE A 113 -6.50 4.94 3.38
CA ILE A 113 -5.38 5.88 3.41
C ILE A 113 -5.94 7.29 3.42
N ASP A 114 -5.86 7.94 4.57
CA ASP A 114 -6.32 9.33 4.74
C ASP A 114 -5.23 10.31 4.31
N HIS A 115 -5.59 11.32 3.52
CA HIS A 115 -4.71 12.26 2.83
C HIS A 115 -3.71 11.60 1.87
N GLY A 116 -2.87 10.72 2.35
CA GLY A 116 -2.02 9.79 1.63
C GLY A 116 -0.71 10.32 1.08
N SER A 117 -0.50 11.62 0.98
CA SER A 117 0.73 12.18 0.43
C SER A 117 1.97 11.65 1.16
N GLY A 118 2.93 11.08 0.40
CA GLY A 118 4.17 10.52 0.94
C GLY A 118 4.02 9.18 1.68
N VAL A 119 2.89 8.50 1.55
CA VAL A 119 2.76 7.10 2.01
C VAL A 119 3.61 6.19 1.12
N ILE A 120 4.38 5.31 1.75
CA ILE A 120 5.22 4.30 1.09
C ILE A 120 4.93 2.93 1.70
N ILE A 121 4.52 1.98 0.86
CA ILE A 121 4.32 0.57 1.21
C ILE A 121 5.31 -0.27 0.40
N GLY A 122 6.30 -0.87 1.08
CA GLY A 122 7.40 -1.61 0.46
C GLY A 122 6.98 -2.98 -0.09
N GLU A 123 7.86 -3.59 -0.88
CA GLU A 123 7.62 -4.81 -1.68
C GLU A 123 7.09 -5.99 -0.88
N THR A 124 7.69 -6.30 0.26
CA THR A 124 7.32 -7.47 1.07
C THR A 124 6.47 -7.10 2.28
N ALA A 125 5.85 -5.91 2.27
CA ALA A 125 4.89 -5.53 3.29
C ALA A 125 3.62 -6.39 3.18
N GLU A 126 3.10 -6.78 4.33
CA GLU A 126 1.85 -7.52 4.44
C GLU A 126 0.91 -6.72 5.35
N LEU A 127 -0.26 -6.40 4.84
CA LEU A 127 -1.30 -5.68 5.55
C LEU A 127 -2.53 -6.57 5.67
N GLY A 128 -2.99 -6.77 6.90
CA GLY A 128 -4.26 -7.45 7.17
C GLY A 128 -5.47 -6.62 6.73
N ASP A 129 -6.62 -6.95 7.28
CA ASP A 129 -7.87 -6.28 6.96
C ASP A 129 -8.05 -5.00 7.80
N ASN A 130 -8.80 -4.04 7.27
CA ASN A 130 -9.19 -2.80 7.95
C ASN A 130 -8.03 -1.93 8.44
N ILE A 131 -6.96 -1.85 7.69
CA ILE A 131 -5.82 -1.01 8.02
C ILE A 131 -6.13 0.47 7.76
N THR A 132 -5.68 1.35 8.65
CA THR A 132 -5.73 2.81 8.45
C THR A 132 -4.32 3.38 8.43
N LEU A 133 -3.99 4.09 7.35
CA LEU A 133 -2.72 4.80 7.20
C LEU A 133 -2.98 6.29 6.97
N TYR A 134 -2.15 7.15 7.55
CA TYR A 134 -2.16 8.57 7.30
C TYR A 134 -0.99 9.01 6.43
N GLN A 135 -0.99 10.26 5.99
CA GLN A 135 0.07 10.84 5.16
C GLN A 135 1.47 10.65 5.77
N GLY A 136 2.47 10.48 4.90
CA GLY A 136 3.87 10.37 5.29
C GLY A 136 4.25 9.06 5.99
N VAL A 137 3.34 8.09 6.13
CA VAL A 137 3.64 6.77 6.68
C VAL A 137 4.60 6.01 5.76
N THR A 138 5.61 5.34 6.37
CA THR A 138 6.49 4.44 5.64
C THR A 138 6.47 3.05 6.27
N LEU A 139 6.10 2.05 5.48
CA LEU A 139 6.27 0.63 5.78
C LEU A 139 7.49 0.13 5.00
N GLY A 140 8.67 0.24 5.62
CA GLY A 140 9.98 0.11 4.97
C GLY A 140 10.84 -1.02 5.53
N GLY A 141 11.96 -1.29 4.85
CA GLY A 141 13.05 -2.13 5.33
C GLY A 141 14.14 -1.29 6.02
N THR A 142 15.06 -1.96 6.72
CA THR A 142 16.18 -1.31 7.43
C THR A 142 17.51 -1.48 6.73
N GLY A 143 17.60 -2.32 5.69
CA GLY A 143 18.87 -2.65 5.06
C GLY A 143 18.73 -3.25 3.68
N LYS A 144 19.79 -3.99 3.28
CA LYS A 144 19.92 -4.63 1.97
C LYS A 144 19.50 -6.11 1.97
N GLU A 145 18.75 -6.54 2.98
CA GLU A 145 18.30 -7.94 3.10
C GLU A 145 17.43 -8.34 1.91
N GLN A 146 17.65 -9.55 1.44
CA GLN A 146 16.79 -10.17 0.43
C GLN A 146 15.62 -10.90 1.12
N GLY A 147 14.50 -11.05 0.40
CA GLY A 147 13.31 -11.69 0.94
C GLY A 147 12.44 -10.76 1.80
N LYS A 148 11.86 -11.29 2.88
CA LYS A 148 10.99 -10.53 3.79
C LYS A 148 11.79 -9.48 4.55
N ARG A 149 11.58 -8.19 4.25
CA ARG A 149 12.28 -7.04 4.84
C ARG A 149 11.38 -5.88 5.24
N HIS A 150 10.09 -5.97 4.93
CA HIS A 150 9.08 -4.98 5.29
C HIS A 150 8.13 -5.52 6.35
N PRO A 151 7.45 -4.67 7.12
CA PRO A 151 6.60 -5.09 8.24
C PRO A 151 5.36 -5.86 7.79
N THR A 152 4.82 -6.65 8.73
CA THR A 152 3.50 -7.24 8.68
C THR A 152 2.58 -6.51 9.66
N LEU A 153 1.47 -5.96 9.20
CA LEU A 153 0.43 -5.35 10.04
C LEU A 153 -0.72 -6.33 10.19
N GLY A 154 -1.08 -6.64 11.43
CA GLY A 154 -2.31 -7.39 11.76
C GLY A 154 -3.57 -6.58 11.44
N ASP A 155 -4.74 -7.17 11.61
CA ASP A 155 -6.01 -6.53 11.33
C ASP A 155 -6.28 -5.31 12.21
N ASN A 156 -7.03 -4.34 11.70
CA ASN A 156 -7.43 -3.11 12.39
C ASN A 156 -6.25 -2.26 12.91
N VAL A 157 -5.05 -2.41 12.37
CA VAL A 157 -3.90 -1.58 12.75
C VAL A 157 -4.06 -0.17 12.16
N MET A 158 -3.79 0.82 13.00
CA MET A 158 -3.73 2.24 12.61
C MET A 158 -2.28 2.74 12.67
N VAL A 159 -1.81 3.36 11.60
CA VAL A 159 -0.49 4.01 11.55
C VAL A 159 -0.69 5.49 11.25
N SER A 160 -0.44 6.32 12.26
CA SER A 160 -0.72 7.76 12.20
C SER A 160 0.33 8.54 11.40
N ALA A 161 0.02 9.80 11.14
CA ALA A 161 0.76 10.69 10.24
C ALA A 161 2.28 10.70 10.50
N GLY A 162 3.06 10.53 9.43
CA GLY A 162 4.51 10.61 9.47
C GLY A 162 5.23 9.45 10.16
N ALA A 163 4.51 8.47 10.72
CA ALA A 163 5.13 7.33 11.40
C ALA A 163 5.91 6.43 10.42
N LYS A 164 7.01 5.84 10.92
CA LYS A 164 7.88 4.93 10.18
C LYS A 164 7.89 3.58 10.89
N VAL A 165 7.54 2.51 10.18
CA VAL A 165 7.64 1.13 10.65
C VAL A 165 8.68 0.43 9.77
N LEU A 166 9.85 0.14 10.34
CA LEU A 166 11.03 -0.24 9.57
C LEU A 166 11.59 -1.58 10.05
N GLY A 167 11.48 -2.60 9.21
CA GLY A 167 11.95 -3.97 9.47
C GLY A 167 10.91 -5.04 9.17
N SER A 168 11.30 -6.31 9.25
CA SER A 168 10.50 -7.48 8.88
C SER A 168 9.69 -8.08 10.05
N PHE A 169 9.34 -7.28 11.05
CA PHE A 169 8.60 -7.72 12.24
C PHE A 169 7.08 -7.47 12.09
N LYS A 170 6.33 -7.98 13.05
CA LYS A 170 4.87 -7.86 13.11
C LYS A 170 4.43 -6.73 14.04
N ILE A 171 3.42 -5.98 13.58
CA ILE A 171 2.56 -5.14 14.42
C ILE A 171 1.28 -5.93 14.66
N GLY A 172 1.00 -6.26 15.91
CA GLY A 172 -0.18 -7.03 16.29
C GLY A 172 -1.49 -6.31 16.00
N GLU A 173 -2.55 -7.07 15.86
CA GLU A 173 -3.89 -6.58 15.56
C GLU A 173 -4.40 -5.52 16.55
N ASN A 174 -5.29 -4.64 16.11
CA ASN A 174 -5.88 -3.55 16.89
C ASN A 174 -4.86 -2.55 17.48
N SER A 175 -3.58 -2.62 17.08
CA SER A 175 -2.55 -1.72 17.58
C SER A 175 -2.55 -0.37 16.87
N LYS A 176 -2.10 0.67 17.57
CA LYS A 176 -2.04 2.04 17.08
C LYS A 176 -0.62 2.56 17.17
N ILE A 177 -0.11 3.05 16.04
CA ILE A 177 1.19 3.72 15.98
C ILE A 177 0.94 5.22 15.92
N GLY A 178 1.41 5.94 16.92
CA GLY A 178 1.23 7.38 17.06
C GLY A 178 1.98 8.19 15.99
N ALA A 179 1.54 9.41 15.77
CA ALA A 179 2.12 10.28 14.75
C ALA A 179 3.62 10.53 14.99
N GLY A 180 4.40 10.54 13.92
CA GLY A 180 5.85 10.76 13.95
C GLY A 180 6.67 9.65 14.61
N SER A 181 6.06 8.55 15.05
CA SER A 181 6.78 7.45 15.72
C SER A 181 7.68 6.68 14.76
N VAL A 182 8.81 6.19 15.27
CA VAL A 182 9.72 5.31 14.54
C VAL A 182 9.77 3.95 15.24
N VAL A 183 9.09 2.96 14.64
CA VAL A 183 8.98 1.60 15.19
C VAL A 183 10.02 0.71 14.52
N LEU A 184 10.86 0.08 15.34
CA LEU A 184 11.99 -0.74 14.91
C LEU A 184 11.94 -2.16 15.47
N LYS A 185 10.86 -2.50 16.20
CA LYS A 185 10.68 -3.80 16.86
C LYS A 185 9.22 -4.23 16.78
N GLU A 186 9.00 -5.51 17.01
CA GLU A 186 7.67 -6.10 17.09
C GLU A 186 6.79 -5.40 18.15
N VAL A 187 5.52 -5.28 17.84
CA VAL A 187 4.48 -4.71 18.72
C VAL A 187 3.40 -5.76 18.93
N PRO A 188 3.11 -6.14 20.19
CA PRO A 188 2.00 -7.04 20.49
C PRO A 188 0.65 -6.46 20.06
N ALA A 189 -0.40 -7.31 20.03
CA ALA A 189 -1.75 -6.86 19.75
C ALA A 189 -2.26 -5.86 20.80
N ASN A 190 -3.26 -5.06 20.44
CA ASN A 190 -3.95 -4.10 21.31
C ASN A 190 -3.03 -3.04 21.96
N CYS A 191 -1.88 -2.76 21.35
CA CYS A 191 -0.91 -1.81 21.89
C CYS A 191 -1.00 -0.43 21.24
N THR A 192 -0.60 0.60 21.99
CA THR A 192 -0.33 1.93 21.43
C THR A 192 1.15 2.24 21.59
N VAL A 193 1.80 2.59 20.48
CA VAL A 193 3.23 2.93 20.43
C VAL A 193 3.40 4.39 20.04
N VAL A 194 4.30 5.10 20.73
CA VAL A 194 4.65 6.50 20.40
C VAL A 194 6.15 6.75 20.55
N GLY A 195 6.64 7.77 19.89
CA GLY A 195 7.99 8.32 20.08
C GLY A 195 9.06 7.79 19.12
N VAL A 196 10.29 8.28 19.30
CA VAL A 196 11.49 7.93 18.51
C VAL A 196 12.66 7.62 19.47
N PRO A 197 13.07 6.33 19.60
CA PRO A 197 12.41 5.13 19.05
C PRO A 197 11.03 4.89 19.68
N GLY A 198 10.16 4.21 18.95
CA GLY A 198 8.79 3.90 19.38
C GLY A 198 8.75 3.03 20.65
N ARG A 199 7.93 3.43 21.63
CA ARG A 199 7.71 2.71 22.89
C ARG A 199 6.24 2.45 23.11
N ILE A 200 5.89 1.29 23.67
CA ILE A 200 4.52 0.97 24.03
C ILE A 200 4.11 1.82 25.23
N VAL A 201 3.05 2.60 25.09
CA VAL A 201 2.50 3.47 26.15
C VAL A 201 1.13 3.02 26.63
N LYS A 202 0.47 2.12 25.87
CA LYS A 202 -0.78 1.45 26.26
C LYS A 202 -0.76 0.01 25.79
N GLN A 203 -1.36 -0.87 26.57
CA GLN A 203 -1.63 -2.25 26.21
C GLN A 203 -3.00 -2.64 26.76
N ASP A 204 -3.85 -3.30 25.95
CA ASP A 204 -5.21 -3.69 26.29
C ASP A 204 -6.05 -2.55 26.90
N GLY A 205 -5.85 -1.31 26.39
CA GLY A 205 -6.52 -0.10 26.88
C GLY A 205 -5.90 0.53 28.14
N ALA A 206 -5.09 -0.19 28.88
CA ALA A 206 -4.41 0.33 30.08
C ALA A 206 -3.15 1.12 29.74
N LYS A 207 -2.91 2.26 30.43
CA LYS A 207 -1.66 3.01 30.29
C LYS A 207 -0.51 2.23 30.93
N ILE A 208 0.58 2.13 30.22
CA ILE A 208 1.86 1.60 30.74
C ILE A 208 2.72 2.80 31.14
N HIS A 209 3.12 2.87 32.41
CA HIS A 209 4.09 3.87 32.87
C HIS A 209 5.48 3.48 32.38
N VAL A 210 5.90 4.10 31.28
CA VAL A 210 7.31 4.01 30.85
C VAL A 210 8.02 5.19 31.50
N TRP A 211 8.86 4.94 32.48
CA TRP A 211 9.81 5.94 32.97
C TRP A 211 10.78 6.26 31.83
N ILE A 212 10.80 7.52 31.41
CA ILE A 212 11.71 8.03 30.39
C ILE A 212 13.11 8.22 31.00
#